data_e7ae912dd9d83ed4f61ef2a5f0fb4962
#
_entry.id   e7ae912dd9d83ed4f61ef2a5f0fb4962
#
_cell.length_a   1.000
_cell.length_b   1.000
_cell.length_c   1.000
_cell.angle_alpha   90.00
_cell.angle_beta   90.00
_cell.angle_gamma   90.00
#
_symmetry.space_group_name_H-M   'P 1'
#
loop_
_entity.id
_entity.type
_entity.pdbx_description
1 polymer ?
#
loop_
_entity_poly.entity_id
_entity_poly.type
_entity_poly.pdbx_seq_one_letter_code
_entity_poly.pdbx_strand_id
1 'polypeptide(L)'
;MKVCTSEYEGGACCLVAGHRGVHMHANGGTWEKAIAALSTFTKADAGKPPLSRLPRVALEQTARVLAYGAVKYGWENWHECPLSDVRRYHDAALRHIVADANGELLDPESRLPHLAHAIASLMFIMGIREAKFTPSKPTAVPGTFIDE
;
A
#
# COMPACT_ATOMS: atom_id res chain seq x y z
N MET A 1 -49.45 7.62 2.58
CA MET A 1 -48.14 6.95 2.37
C MET A 1 -47.11 8.05 2.19
N LYS A 2 -46.02 8.00 2.94
CA LYS A 2 -44.92 8.93 2.73
C LYS A 2 -44.03 8.37 1.59
N VAL A 3 -43.71 9.20 0.60
CA VAL A 3 -42.74 8.85 -0.46
C VAL A 3 -41.32 9.20 -0.03
N CYS A 4 -40.33 8.54 -0.63
CA CYS A 4 -38.93 8.85 -0.41
C CYS A 4 -38.63 10.29 -0.84
N THR A 5 -37.87 11.04 -0.05
CA THR A 5 -37.53 12.45 -0.31
C THR A 5 -36.21 12.62 -1.08
N SER A 6 -35.58 11.52 -1.52
CA SER A 6 -34.34 11.60 -2.31
C SER A 6 -34.60 12.13 -3.70
N GLU A 7 -33.86 13.13 -4.10
CA GLU A 7 -33.91 13.77 -5.42
C GLU A 7 -32.57 13.63 -6.13
N TYR A 8 -32.60 13.51 -7.44
CA TYR A 8 -31.43 13.55 -8.32
C TYR A 8 -31.80 14.32 -9.57
N GLU A 9 -30.84 14.81 -10.35
CA GLU A 9 -31.06 15.52 -11.60
C GLU A 9 -32.07 14.78 -12.51
N GLY A 10 -33.30 15.27 -12.58
CA GLY A 10 -34.36 14.67 -13.38
C GLY A 10 -35.58 14.16 -12.62
N GLY A 11 -35.65 14.29 -11.31
CA GLY A 11 -36.87 14.01 -10.53
C GLY A 11 -36.71 13.30 -9.18
N ALA A 12 -37.81 13.23 -8.44
CA ALA A 12 -37.86 12.58 -7.14
C ALA A 12 -38.06 11.07 -7.25
N CYS A 13 -37.60 10.31 -6.25
CA CYS A 13 -37.81 8.89 -6.13
C CYS A 13 -39.31 8.58 -5.97
N CYS A 14 -39.84 7.63 -6.73
CA CYS A 14 -41.24 7.20 -6.65
C CYS A 14 -41.51 6.08 -5.61
N LEU A 15 -40.50 5.58 -4.93
CA LEU A 15 -40.67 4.53 -3.94
C LEU A 15 -41.10 5.09 -2.55
N VAL A 16 -41.67 4.22 -1.74
CA VAL A 16 -42.10 4.61 -0.38
C VAL A 16 -40.91 4.96 0.51
N ALA A 17 -41.11 5.88 1.44
CA ALA A 17 -40.06 6.28 2.38
C ALA A 17 -39.55 5.09 3.22
N GLY A 18 -38.22 4.97 3.36
CA GLY A 18 -37.58 3.90 4.12
C GLY A 18 -37.31 2.63 3.33
N HIS A 19 -37.53 2.59 2.00
CA HIS A 19 -37.13 1.45 1.17
C HIS A 19 -35.62 1.25 1.22
N ARG A 20 -35.19 -0.02 1.03
CA ARG A 20 -33.77 -0.39 0.87
C ARG A 20 -33.51 -0.67 -0.61
N GLY A 21 -32.34 -0.28 -1.08
CA GLY A 21 -31.91 -0.51 -2.45
C GLY A 21 -31.91 0.74 -3.32
N VAL A 22 -31.93 0.54 -4.64
CA VAL A 22 -31.82 1.61 -5.64
C VAL A 22 -33.03 2.51 -5.66
N HIS A 23 -32.81 3.80 -5.81
CA HIS A 23 -33.90 4.77 -6.05
C HIS A 23 -34.38 4.66 -7.49
N MET A 24 -35.69 4.83 -7.70
CA MET A 24 -36.33 4.71 -9.01
C MET A 24 -37.06 6.02 -9.42
N HIS A 25 -36.96 6.38 -10.66
CA HIS A 25 -37.85 7.40 -11.25
C HIS A 25 -39.22 6.84 -11.56
N ALA A 26 -40.22 7.73 -11.62
CA ALA A 26 -41.59 7.36 -12.01
C ALA A 26 -41.70 6.72 -13.40
N ASN A 27 -40.72 6.94 -14.27
CA ASN A 27 -40.63 6.33 -15.60
C ASN A 27 -39.91 4.96 -15.62
N GLY A 28 -39.61 4.37 -14.45
CA GLY A 28 -38.95 3.06 -14.33
C GLY A 28 -37.43 3.07 -14.47
N GLY A 29 -36.80 4.22 -14.64
CA GLY A 29 -35.33 4.34 -14.60
C GLY A 29 -34.78 4.24 -13.20
N THR A 30 -33.61 3.65 -13.00
CA THR A 30 -32.92 3.57 -11.71
C THR A 30 -31.70 4.48 -11.67
N TRP A 31 -31.42 5.10 -10.52
CA TRP A 31 -30.24 5.95 -10.35
C TRP A 31 -28.93 5.17 -10.36
N GLU A 32 -28.96 3.88 -10.04
CA GLU A 32 -27.80 3.03 -10.13
C GLU A 32 -27.26 2.94 -11.56
N LYS A 33 -28.15 2.85 -12.56
CA LYS A 33 -27.76 2.91 -13.97
C LYS A 33 -27.21 4.28 -14.37
N ALA A 34 -27.80 5.36 -13.82
CA ALA A 34 -27.32 6.72 -14.07
C ALA A 34 -25.95 6.97 -13.42
N ILE A 35 -25.73 6.50 -12.19
CA ILE A 35 -24.44 6.60 -11.51
C ILE A 35 -23.38 5.76 -12.22
N ALA A 36 -23.70 4.56 -12.67
CA ALA A 36 -22.79 3.72 -13.47
C ALA A 36 -22.45 4.37 -14.83
N ALA A 37 -23.39 5.13 -15.42
CA ALA A 37 -23.15 5.86 -16.67
C ALA A 37 -22.36 7.16 -16.47
N LEU A 38 -22.43 7.79 -15.28
CA LEU A 38 -21.67 9.00 -14.92
C LEU A 38 -20.28 8.70 -14.39
N SER A 39 -20.02 7.48 -13.95
CA SER A 39 -18.72 7.03 -13.47
C SER A 39 -17.81 6.63 -14.65
N THR A 40 -17.47 7.59 -15.50
CA THR A 40 -16.47 7.39 -16.56
C THR A 40 -15.03 7.58 -16.06
N PHE A 41 -14.83 7.60 -14.74
CA PHE A 41 -13.48 7.63 -14.19
C PHE A 41 -12.80 6.31 -14.49
N THR A 42 -11.94 6.32 -15.48
CA THR A 42 -11.06 5.21 -15.82
C THR A 42 -9.63 5.57 -15.42
N LYS A 43 -8.99 4.68 -14.67
CA LYS A 43 -7.58 4.80 -14.28
C LYS A 43 -6.83 3.60 -14.82
N ALA A 44 -5.81 3.85 -15.64
CA ALA A 44 -4.95 2.81 -16.20
C ALA A 44 -3.94 2.35 -15.14
N ASP A 45 -4.39 1.56 -14.16
CA ASP A 45 -3.57 0.98 -13.09
C ASP A 45 -3.55 -0.56 -13.10
N ALA A 46 -4.11 -1.18 -14.13
CA ALA A 46 -3.98 -2.61 -14.35
C ALA A 46 -2.49 -3.02 -14.37
N GLY A 47 -2.13 -4.02 -13.59
CA GLY A 47 -0.75 -4.51 -13.46
C GLY A 47 0.18 -3.65 -12.58
N LYS A 48 -0.31 -2.56 -11.97
CA LYS A 48 0.46 -1.80 -10.97
C LYS A 48 0.35 -2.46 -9.59
N PRO A 49 1.46 -2.53 -8.82
CA PRO A 49 1.41 -3.10 -7.47
C PRO A 49 0.43 -2.36 -6.56
N PRO A 50 -0.47 -3.05 -5.85
CA PRO A 50 -1.43 -2.43 -4.94
C PRO A 50 -0.77 -2.07 -3.60
N LEU A 51 0.01 -0.99 -3.55
CA LEU A 51 0.76 -0.58 -2.36
C LEU A 51 -0.13 -0.37 -1.12
N SER A 52 -1.42 -0.04 -1.32
CA SER A 52 -2.40 0.10 -0.24
C SER A 52 -2.73 -1.21 0.50
N ARG A 53 -2.38 -2.37 -0.10
CA ARG A 53 -2.52 -3.69 0.52
C ARG A 53 -1.37 -4.06 1.46
N LEU A 54 -0.29 -3.27 1.48
CA LEU A 54 0.80 -3.50 2.42
C LEU A 54 0.34 -3.26 3.87
N PRO A 55 0.75 -4.11 4.84
CA PRO A 55 0.39 -3.91 6.23
C PRO A 55 0.86 -2.56 6.74
N ARG A 56 -0.09 -1.69 7.11
CA ARG A 56 0.19 -0.32 7.55
C ARG A 56 1.19 -0.27 8.71
N VAL A 57 1.02 -1.15 9.69
CA VAL A 57 1.92 -1.19 10.86
C VAL A 57 3.37 -1.49 10.46
N ALA A 58 3.59 -2.38 9.48
CA ALA A 58 4.93 -2.69 9.00
C ALA A 58 5.58 -1.47 8.33
N LEU A 59 4.82 -0.74 7.50
CA LEU A 59 5.31 0.49 6.87
C LEU A 59 5.64 1.57 7.90
N GLU A 60 4.76 1.81 8.88
CA GLU A 60 4.96 2.82 9.92
C GLU A 60 6.18 2.49 10.80
N GLN A 61 6.34 1.25 11.25
CA GLN A 61 7.47 0.86 12.07
C GLN A 61 8.78 0.90 11.28
N THR A 62 8.77 0.49 10.03
CA THR A 62 9.93 0.61 9.15
C THR A 62 10.33 2.08 8.94
N ALA A 63 9.36 2.96 8.70
CA ALA A 63 9.63 4.40 8.56
C ALA A 63 10.25 5.00 9.85
N ARG A 64 9.84 4.54 11.05
CA ARG A 64 10.46 4.95 12.31
C ARG A 64 11.91 4.50 12.42
N VAL A 65 12.21 3.26 11.98
CA VAL A 65 13.60 2.76 11.92
C VAL A 65 14.45 3.60 10.98
N LEU A 66 13.92 3.95 9.80
CA LEU A 66 14.63 4.84 8.85
C LEU A 66 14.91 6.21 9.48
N ALA A 67 13.93 6.80 10.16
CA ALA A 67 14.10 8.08 10.85
C ALA A 67 15.16 7.98 11.99
N TYR A 68 15.13 6.89 12.77
CA TYR A 68 16.14 6.63 13.80
C TYR A 68 17.55 6.52 13.20
N GLY A 69 17.69 5.77 12.11
CA GLY A 69 18.97 5.62 11.39
C GLY A 69 19.45 6.95 10.78
N ALA A 70 18.53 7.78 10.29
CA ALA A 70 18.85 9.07 9.70
C ALA A 70 19.51 10.05 10.69
N VAL A 71 19.17 9.98 11.97
CA VAL A 71 19.83 10.76 13.03
C VAL A 71 21.31 10.38 13.17
N LYS A 72 21.66 9.10 13.01
CA LYS A 72 23.03 8.61 13.13
C LYS A 72 23.85 8.80 11.85
N TYR A 73 23.24 8.60 10.68
CA TYR A 73 23.96 8.39 9.42
C TYR A 73 23.54 9.36 8.31
N GLY A 74 22.45 10.12 8.47
CA GLY A 74 21.84 10.91 7.41
C GLY A 74 20.85 10.07 6.57
N TRP A 75 19.84 10.75 5.97
CA TRP A 75 18.76 10.09 5.23
C TRP A 75 19.24 9.31 4.01
N GLU A 76 20.23 9.83 3.30
CA GLU A 76 20.67 9.30 2.00
C GLU A 76 21.95 8.45 2.09
N ASN A 77 22.48 8.22 3.30
CA ASN A 77 23.75 7.51 3.51
C ASN A 77 23.80 6.12 2.86
N TRP A 78 22.68 5.42 2.80
CA TRP A 78 22.62 4.08 2.21
C TRP A 78 22.85 4.08 0.67
N HIS A 79 22.62 5.20 -0.02
CA HIS A 79 22.92 5.34 -1.45
C HIS A 79 24.42 5.27 -1.75
N GLU A 80 25.26 5.66 -0.80
CA GLU A 80 26.70 5.63 -0.93
C GLU A 80 27.29 4.22 -0.77
N CYS A 81 26.47 3.26 -0.27
CA CYS A 81 26.94 1.90 -0.04
C CYS A 81 27.33 1.21 -1.35
N PRO A 82 28.58 0.77 -1.52
CA PRO A 82 29.00 0.03 -2.72
C PRO A 82 28.38 -1.39 -2.73
N LEU A 83 28.24 -1.97 -3.93
CA LEU A 83 27.68 -3.33 -4.06
C LEU A 83 28.47 -4.39 -3.27
N SER A 84 29.79 -4.21 -3.13
CA SER A 84 30.64 -5.07 -2.31
C SER A 84 30.22 -5.11 -0.83
N ASP A 85 29.63 -4.03 -0.31
CA ASP A 85 29.31 -3.86 1.10
C ASP A 85 27.85 -4.16 1.43
N VAL A 86 27.03 -4.47 0.42
CA VAL A 86 25.61 -4.84 0.60
C VAL A 86 25.44 -6.00 1.60
N ARG A 87 26.44 -6.88 1.71
CA ARG A 87 26.44 -7.97 2.69
C ARG A 87 26.25 -7.47 4.12
N ARG A 88 26.70 -6.27 4.47
CA ARG A 88 26.54 -5.68 5.80
C ARG A 88 25.07 -5.51 6.17
N TYR A 89 24.22 -5.14 5.19
CA TYR A 89 22.77 -5.05 5.38
C TYR A 89 22.12 -6.42 5.48
N HIS A 90 22.60 -7.44 4.74
CA HIS A 90 22.13 -8.82 4.93
C HIS A 90 22.43 -9.32 6.35
N ASP A 91 23.67 -9.11 6.83
CA ASP A 91 24.06 -9.53 8.16
C ASP A 91 23.26 -8.78 9.24
N ALA A 92 22.94 -7.49 9.02
CA ALA A 92 22.08 -6.72 9.92
C ALA A 92 20.65 -7.27 9.93
N ALA A 93 20.06 -7.52 8.75
CA ALA A 93 18.72 -8.09 8.66
C ALA A 93 18.63 -9.45 9.36
N LEU A 94 19.61 -10.33 9.13
CA LEU A 94 19.66 -11.64 9.77
C LEU A 94 19.77 -11.55 11.30
N ARG A 95 20.61 -10.66 11.84
CA ARG A 95 20.69 -10.46 13.31
C ARG A 95 19.34 -10.08 13.90
N HIS A 96 18.62 -9.16 13.29
CA HIS A 96 17.30 -8.75 13.76
C HIS A 96 16.26 -9.87 13.63
N ILE A 97 16.29 -10.65 12.54
CA ILE A 97 15.38 -11.81 12.37
C ILE A 97 15.65 -12.85 13.45
N VAL A 98 16.93 -13.16 13.73
CA VAL A 98 17.30 -14.13 14.77
C VAL A 98 16.90 -13.65 16.16
N ALA A 99 17.09 -12.37 16.48
CA ALA A 99 16.68 -11.79 17.76
C ALA A 99 15.16 -11.92 17.95
N ASP A 100 14.36 -11.54 16.94
CA ASP A 100 12.90 -11.69 16.97
C ASP A 100 12.47 -13.16 17.14
N ALA A 101 13.09 -14.08 16.38
CA ALA A 101 12.81 -15.52 16.47
C ALA A 101 13.12 -16.11 17.85
N ASN A 102 14.06 -15.52 18.58
CA ASN A 102 14.40 -15.88 19.96
C ASN A 102 13.50 -15.19 21.01
N GLY A 103 12.49 -14.41 20.58
CA GLY A 103 11.53 -13.75 21.44
C GLY A 103 11.91 -12.33 21.88
N GLU A 104 13.03 -11.79 21.42
CA GLU A 104 13.39 -10.39 21.61
C GLU A 104 12.67 -9.54 20.57
N LEU A 105 11.47 -9.05 20.90
CA LEU A 105 10.62 -8.36 19.92
C LEU A 105 11.11 -6.95 19.57
N LEU A 106 11.76 -6.27 20.52
CA LEU A 106 12.20 -4.88 20.39
C LEU A 106 13.72 -4.78 20.52
N ASP A 107 14.34 -4.09 19.58
CA ASP A 107 15.75 -3.74 19.66
C ASP A 107 16.03 -2.89 20.91
N PRO A 108 17.02 -3.28 21.76
CA PRO A 108 17.28 -2.60 23.03
C PRO A 108 17.78 -1.16 22.86
N GLU A 109 18.43 -0.83 21.75
CA GLU A 109 18.95 0.51 21.47
C GLU A 109 17.85 1.47 21.01
N SER A 110 17.11 1.10 19.97
CA SER A 110 16.10 1.95 19.34
C SER A 110 14.71 1.84 19.97
N ARG A 111 14.42 0.74 20.69
CA ARG A 111 13.10 0.34 21.22
C ARG A 111 12.07 0.14 20.11
N LEU A 112 12.51 -0.09 18.88
CA LEU A 112 11.67 -0.39 17.72
C LEU A 112 11.70 -1.90 17.42
N PRO A 113 10.67 -2.44 16.76
CA PRO A 113 10.60 -3.87 16.46
C PRO A 113 11.79 -4.34 15.63
N HIS A 114 12.41 -5.47 16.05
CA HIS A 114 13.48 -6.10 15.28
C HIS A 114 13.07 -6.38 13.83
N LEU A 115 11.84 -6.83 13.59
CA LEU A 115 11.36 -7.07 12.22
C LEU A 115 11.34 -5.80 11.38
N ALA A 116 11.06 -4.62 11.97
CA ALA A 116 11.11 -3.36 11.24
C ALA A 116 12.55 -3.00 10.82
N HIS A 117 13.55 -3.28 11.66
CA HIS A 117 14.97 -3.14 11.32
C HIS A 117 15.40 -4.09 10.21
N ALA A 118 14.92 -5.34 10.24
CA ALA A 118 15.17 -6.32 9.18
C ALA A 118 14.58 -5.85 7.86
N ILE A 119 13.31 -5.38 7.85
CA ILE A 119 12.65 -4.84 6.66
C ILE A 119 13.42 -3.64 6.11
N ALA A 120 13.80 -2.67 6.95
CA ALA A 120 14.58 -1.50 6.53
C ALA A 120 15.88 -1.90 5.84
N SER A 121 16.61 -2.87 6.41
CA SER A 121 17.85 -3.39 5.82
C SER A 121 17.62 -4.05 4.46
N LEU A 122 16.55 -4.84 4.31
CA LEU A 122 16.19 -5.47 3.04
C LEU A 122 15.76 -4.45 2.00
N MET A 123 15.03 -3.39 2.38
CA MET A 123 14.67 -2.29 1.49
C MET A 123 15.91 -1.55 0.98
N PHE A 124 16.90 -1.30 1.83
CA PHE A 124 18.18 -0.72 1.39
C PHE A 124 18.89 -1.62 0.36
N ILE A 125 18.93 -2.93 0.59
CA ILE A 125 19.51 -3.87 -0.38
C ILE A 125 18.83 -3.77 -1.74
N MET A 126 17.50 -3.73 -1.75
CA MET A 126 16.72 -3.59 -2.99
C MET A 126 17.02 -2.26 -3.67
N GLY A 127 16.99 -1.15 -2.93
CA GLY A 127 17.26 0.18 -3.47
C GLY A 127 18.67 0.34 -4.02
N ILE A 128 19.69 -0.17 -3.30
CA ILE A 128 21.10 -0.15 -3.76
C ILE A 128 21.28 -0.94 -5.06
N ARG A 129 20.65 -2.11 -5.13
CA ARG A 129 20.70 -2.95 -6.32
C ARG A 129 20.00 -2.30 -7.50
N GLU A 130 18.82 -1.73 -7.30
CA GLU A 130 18.10 -1.04 -8.36
C GLU A 130 18.87 0.20 -8.87
N ALA A 131 19.40 1.02 -7.98
CA ALA A 131 20.15 2.22 -8.35
C ALA A 131 21.44 1.91 -9.11
N LYS A 132 22.07 0.75 -8.86
CA LYS A 132 23.36 0.36 -9.47
C LYS A 132 23.22 -0.67 -10.60
N PHE A 133 22.09 -1.35 -10.69
CA PHE A 133 21.67 -2.09 -11.86
C PHE A 133 20.72 -1.20 -12.63
N THR A 134 21.11 -0.76 -13.83
CA THR A 134 20.14 -0.24 -14.79
C THR A 134 19.41 -1.46 -15.36
N PRO A 135 18.22 -1.85 -14.89
CA PRO A 135 17.54 -2.98 -15.45
C PRO A 135 17.14 -2.62 -16.88
N SER A 136 17.47 -3.47 -17.85
CA SER A 136 16.67 -3.55 -19.05
C SER A 136 15.21 -3.54 -18.62
N LYS A 137 14.41 -2.58 -19.16
CA LYS A 137 12.98 -2.34 -18.90
C LYS A 137 12.27 -3.58 -18.36
N PRO A 138 11.61 -3.54 -17.21
CA PRO A 138 10.99 -4.72 -16.64
C PRO A 138 10.02 -5.31 -17.66
N THR A 139 10.28 -6.54 -18.03
CA THR A 139 9.32 -7.36 -18.78
C THR A 139 8.07 -7.39 -17.90
N ALA A 140 6.94 -6.91 -18.43
CA ALA A 140 5.68 -6.91 -17.72
C ALA A 140 5.47 -8.33 -17.16
N VAL A 141 5.35 -8.45 -15.84
CA VAL A 141 4.97 -9.70 -15.21
C VAL A 141 3.56 -9.99 -15.74
N PRO A 142 3.35 -11.08 -16.49
CA PRO A 142 2.00 -11.42 -16.95
C PRO A 142 1.12 -11.56 -15.73
N GLY A 143 0.00 -10.81 -15.72
CA GLY A 143 -0.89 -10.70 -14.58
C GLY A 143 -1.35 -12.06 -14.08
N THR A 144 -1.08 -12.31 -12.83
CA THR A 144 -1.81 -13.24 -11.98
C THR A 144 -1.89 -12.61 -10.58
N PHE A 145 -2.56 -11.44 -10.50
CA PHE A 145 -3.25 -11.12 -9.28
C PHE A 145 -4.64 -11.67 -9.47
N ILE A 146 -4.87 -12.88 -8.96
CA ILE A 146 -6.16 -13.52 -8.89
C ILE A 146 -7.08 -12.63 -8.08
N ASP A 147 -8.12 -12.11 -8.76
CA ASP A 147 -9.30 -11.56 -8.10
C ASP A 147 -10.07 -12.77 -7.53
N GLU A 148 -10.08 -12.90 -6.21
CA GLU A 148 -11.09 -13.60 -5.43
C GLU A 148 -11.85 -12.63 -4.56
#